data_cc578438e2c230a029d4b8c4ca17014f
#
_entry.id   cc578438e2c230a029d4b8c4ca17014f
#
_cell.length_a   1.000
_cell.length_b   1.000
_cell.length_c   1.000
_cell.angle_alpha   90.00
_cell.angle_beta   90.00
_cell.angle_gamma   90.00
#
_symmetry.space_group_name_H-M   'P 1'
#
loop_
_entity.id
_entity.type
_entity.pdbx_description
1 polymer ?
#
loop_
_entity_poly.entity_id
_entity_poly.type
_entity_poly.pdbx_seq_one_letter_code
_entity_poly.pdbx_strand_id
1 'polypeptide(L)'
;MPKINRDVYQLMVRAPKYNENEHSSSCLVGECLILPIFTIMNIPKTSFPRIVIIGGGFAGISMAKKLKNKEVQVVLLDKHNYHNFQPLLYQVSTGGLEPDSIAYPIRKVLKGYTNFFFRLANVEEIKTEQNIIVTNIGTLQYDYLVIATGSETNYYGNREIELNSMAMKTIPESLNLRSLILENFEQALLTDQYHERDALMNFVIVGAGPTGVELAGALAEIKKGILPKDYPDLDTRRVQIHLIQSGDRILKEMSENASQKAEDFLESLGVQIWKNIRVTSYDGKTVTSNTETKFETATLVWAAGVKGVEIKGLNAKELLLGGSRLPVNQFNQVIGHDNIFAVGDVACMQTTETPQGHPMMAQPAMQQGRNLGENLLRLLENKPLEPFVYKDKGSMATIGRNKAVVDMKHVRFQGVFAWFVWMFVHLFFLIGFRNRMVVFVNWVYNYVRFDREARLIIRPFNRNYSAFKD
;
A
#
# COMPACT_ATOMS: atom_id res chain seq x y z
N MET A 1 -36.24 -34.38 10.35
CA MET A 1 -35.24 -34.23 9.29
C MET A 1 -35.88 -34.54 7.95
N PRO A 2 -36.17 -33.56 7.11
CA PRO A 2 -36.66 -33.81 5.74
C PRO A 2 -35.46 -33.90 4.79
N LYS A 3 -35.53 -34.89 3.91
CA LYS A 3 -34.55 -35.18 2.85
C LYS A 3 -34.57 -34.07 1.81
N ILE A 4 -33.43 -33.45 1.57
CA ILE A 4 -33.22 -32.48 0.50
C ILE A 4 -33.00 -33.25 -0.80
N ASN A 5 -33.82 -32.95 -1.78
CA ASN A 5 -33.88 -33.54 -3.11
C ASN A 5 -32.65 -33.21 -3.95
N ARG A 6 -32.05 -34.23 -4.58
CA ARG A 6 -30.76 -34.14 -5.35
C ARG A 6 -30.91 -33.55 -6.75
N ASP A 7 -32.06 -33.07 -7.15
CA ASP A 7 -32.34 -32.70 -8.56
C ASP A 7 -32.13 -31.21 -8.90
N VAL A 8 -31.63 -30.37 -7.96
CA VAL A 8 -31.46 -28.93 -8.21
C VAL A 8 -30.03 -28.58 -8.69
N TYR A 9 -29.09 -29.52 -8.68
CA TYR A 9 -27.68 -29.25 -9.05
C TYR A 9 -27.34 -29.49 -10.54
N GLN A 10 -28.27 -29.95 -11.37
CA GLN A 10 -27.98 -30.25 -12.79
C GLN A 10 -28.43 -29.20 -13.81
N LEU A 11 -28.91 -28.05 -13.39
CA LEU A 11 -29.52 -27.06 -14.31
C LEU A 11 -28.60 -25.82 -14.62
N MET A 12 -27.35 -25.80 -14.20
CA MET A 12 -26.47 -24.65 -14.43
C MET A 12 -25.18 -24.92 -15.22
N VAL A 13 -25.05 -26.03 -15.93
CA VAL A 13 -23.93 -26.24 -16.85
C VAL A 13 -24.42 -26.80 -18.18
N ARG A 14 -24.95 -25.96 -19.05
CA ARG A 14 -25.02 -26.22 -20.48
C ARG A 14 -24.59 -24.98 -21.25
N ALA A 15 -23.29 -24.96 -21.62
CA ALA A 15 -22.82 -24.12 -22.71
C ALA A 15 -23.36 -24.66 -24.05
N PRO A 16 -23.77 -23.81 -24.99
CA PRO A 16 -24.21 -24.28 -26.32
C PRO A 16 -22.98 -24.81 -27.08
N LYS A 17 -23.11 -26.07 -27.56
CA LYS A 17 -22.17 -26.67 -28.51
C LYS A 17 -22.33 -25.96 -29.87
N TYR A 18 -21.26 -25.34 -30.35
CA TYR A 18 -21.17 -24.93 -31.74
C TYR A 18 -21.01 -26.14 -32.64
N ASN A 19 -21.88 -26.24 -33.64
CA ASN A 19 -21.86 -27.29 -34.68
C ASN A 19 -20.98 -26.78 -35.84
N GLU A 20 -19.83 -27.40 -36.08
CA GLU A 20 -19.05 -27.22 -37.29
C GLU A 20 -19.68 -28.09 -38.38
N ASN A 21 -20.33 -27.45 -39.32
CA ASN A 21 -20.50 -27.90 -40.73
C ASN A 21 -21.64 -27.15 -41.41
N GLU A 22 -21.27 -26.11 -42.17
CA GLU A 22 -21.96 -25.82 -43.44
C GLU A 22 -21.03 -24.91 -44.28
N HIS A 23 -20.69 -25.45 -45.44
CA HIS A 23 -19.85 -24.82 -46.48
C HIS A 23 -20.65 -23.89 -47.40
N SER A 24 -19.95 -22.84 -47.80
CA SER A 24 -20.06 -22.09 -49.08
C SER A 24 -21.21 -21.08 -49.22
N SER A 25 -20.84 -19.83 -49.16
CA SER A 25 -20.99 -18.93 -50.33
C SER A 25 -20.33 -17.56 -50.05
N SER A 26 -19.64 -17.10 -51.06
CA SER A 26 -18.92 -15.83 -51.18
C SER A 26 -19.69 -14.63 -50.67
N CYS A 27 -19.08 -13.88 -49.74
CA CYS A 27 -19.40 -12.50 -49.52
C CYS A 27 -18.12 -11.67 -49.38
N LEU A 28 -18.12 -10.59 -50.10
CA LEU A 28 -17.08 -9.59 -50.27
C LEU A 28 -16.42 -9.16 -48.95
N VAL A 29 -15.09 -9.06 -48.98
CA VAL A 29 -14.23 -8.52 -47.94
C VAL A 29 -14.57 -7.02 -47.74
N GLY A 30 -15.49 -6.76 -46.78
CA GLY A 30 -15.53 -5.50 -46.10
C GLY A 30 -14.91 -5.74 -44.72
N GLU A 31 -13.84 -5.05 -44.39
CA GLU A 31 -13.27 -5.01 -43.05
C GLU A 31 -14.36 -4.53 -42.10
N CYS A 32 -15.07 -5.46 -41.50
CA CYS A 32 -15.93 -5.15 -40.36
C CYS A 32 -14.99 -4.87 -39.18
N LEU A 33 -14.67 -3.60 -38.97
CA LEU A 33 -14.07 -3.11 -37.73
C LEU A 33 -15.00 -3.54 -36.59
N ILE A 34 -14.72 -4.69 -35.98
CA ILE A 34 -15.33 -5.07 -34.71
C ILE A 34 -14.73 -4.11 -33.69
N LEU A 35 -15.35 -2.94 -33.57
CA LEU A 35 -15.11 -2.05 -32.43
C LEU A 35 -15.46 -2.88 -31.17
N PRO A 36 -14.56 -3.00 -30.20
CA PRO A 36 -14.86 -3.69 -28.96
C PRO A 36 -16.11 -3.04 -28.38
N ILE A 37 -17.18 -3.81 -28.20
CA ILE A 37 -18.41 -3.36 -27.54
C ILE A 37 -18.01 -3.13 -26.08
N PHE A 38 -17.59 -1.93 -25.73
CA PHE A 38 -17.31 -1.57 -24.35
C PHE A 38 -18.64 -1.61 -23.59
N THR A 39 -18.77 -2.56 -22.70
CA THR A 39 -19.89 -2.61 -21.77
C THR A 39 -19.90 -1.35 -20.92
N ILE A 40 -21.01 -0.61 -20.93
CA ILE A 40 -21.15 0.57 -20.05
C ILE A 40 -21.32 0.10 -18.61
N MET A 41 -20.53 0.67 -17.70
CA MET A 41 -20.64 0.35 -16.28
C MET A 41 -22.03 0.70 -15.74
N ASN A 42 -22.66 -0.22 -15.04
CA ASN A 42 -23.99 0.00 -14.47
C ASN A 42 -23.92 0.96 -13.26
N ILE A 43 -24.03 2.27 -13.57
CA ILE A 43 -24.21 3.37 -12.62
C ILE A 43 -25.49 4.10 -12.99
N PRO A 44 -26.38 4.43 -12.03
CA PRO A 44 -27.61 5.16 -12.32
C PRO A 44 -27.36 6.46 -13.07
N LYS A 45 -28.24 6.81 -14.00
CA LYS A 45 -28.24 8.12 -14.64
C LYS A 45 -28.59 9.20 -13.62
N THR A 46 -28.04 10.40 -13.80
CA THR A 46 -28.24 11.53 -12.90
C THR A 46 -28.23 12.83 -13.69
N SER A 47 -28.90 13.85 -13.18
CA SER A 47 -28.79 15.24 -13.63
C SER A 47 -27.67 15.99 -12.92
N PHE A 48 -27.12 15.43 -11.82
CA PHE A 48 -26.01 16.04 -11.10
C PHE A 48 -24.68 15.74 -11.78
N PRO A 49 -23.68 16.62 -11.65
CA PRO A 49 -22.33 16.35 -12.12
C PRO A 49 -21.75 15.07 -11.51
N ARG A 50 -21.10 14.27 -12.36
CA ARG A 50 -20.46 13.01 -11.93
C ARG A 50 -18.98 13.23 -11.64
N ILE A 51 -18.61 13.01 -10.39
CA ILE A 51 -17.22 12.99 -9.92
C ILE A 51 -16.79 11.54 -9.79
N VAL A 52 -15.77 11.13 -10.56
CA VAL A 52 -15.19 9.79 -10.44
C VAL A 52 -13.89 9.88 -9.65
N ILE A 53 -13.76 9.09 -8.58
CA ILE A 53 -12.57 8.98 -7.73
C ILE A 53 -11.93 7.62 -7.99
N ILE A 54 -10.68 7.60 -8.44
CA ILE A 54 -9.89 6.37 -8.59
C ILE A 54 -9.01 6.19 -7.36
N GLY A 55 -9.35 5.24 -6.50
CA GLY A 55 -8.60 4.90 -5.28
C GLY A 55 -9.31 5.27 -3.99
N GLY A 56 -9.57 4.27 -3.15
CA GLY A 56 -10.17 4.35 -1.80
C GLY A 56 -9.13 4.45 -0.68
N GLY A 57 -7.94 5.00 -0.98
CA GLY A 57 -6.89 5.27 -0.01
C GLY A 57 -7.18 6.47 0.90
N PHE A 58 -6.14 6.99 1.57
CA PHE A 58 -6.27 8.13 2.50
C PHE A 58 -6.86 9.38 1.84
N ALA A 59 -6.41 9.72 0.63
CA ALA A 59 -6.90 10.89 -0.09
C ALA A 59 -8.35 10.71 -0.56
N GLY A 60 -8.64 9.61 -1.27
CA GLY A 60 -9.98 9.33 -1.82
C GLY A 60 -11.06 9.26 -0.75
N ILE A 61 -10.82 8.56 0.36
CA ILE A 61 -11.76 8.49 1.49
C ILE A 61 -11.93 9.86 2.19
N SER A 62 -10.85 10.63 2.32
CA SER A 62 -10.93 11.97 2.92
C SER A 62 -11.76 12.93 2.07
N MET A 63 -11.62 12.85 0.76
CA MET A 63 -12.43 13.59 -0.19
C MET A 63 -13.91 13.12 -0.18
N ALA A 64 -14.13 11.80 -0.22
CA ALA A 64 -15.46 11.22 -0.17
C ALA A 64 -16.29 11.73 1.01
N LYS A 65 -15.67 11.88 2.18
CA LYS A 65 -16.33 12.43 3.38
C LYS A 65 -16.80 13.88 3.19
N LYS A 66 -16.12 14.69 2.39
CA LYS A 66 -16.52 16.09 2.08
C LYS A 66 -17.68 16.16 1.11
N LEU A 67 -17.78 15.20 0.19
CA LEU A 67 -18.82 15.13 -0.83
C LEU A 67 -20.10 14.41 -0.35
N LYS A 68 -20.14 13.97 0.90
CA LYS A 68 -21.27 13.23 1.46
C LYS A 68 -22.59 14.00 1.30
N ASN A 69 -23.57 13.38 0.67
CA ASN A 69 -24.95 13.88 0.50
C ASN A 69 -25.03 15.27 -0.15
N LYS A 70 -24.05 15.61 -1.00
CA LYS A 70 -24.05 16.83 -1.81
C LYS A 70 -24.72 16.56 -3.16
N GLU A 71 -25.09 17.61 -3.89
CA GLU A 71 -25.72 17.56 -5.22
C GLU A 71 -24.73 17.19 -6.32
N VAL A 72 -24.07 16.07 -6.13
CA VAL A 72 -23.12 15.43 -7.06
C VAL A 72 -23.32 13.94 -7.02
N GLN A 73 -23.08 13.25 -8.13
CA GLN A 73 -22.95 11.79 -8.15
C GLN A 73 -21.47 11.43 -8.01
N VAL A 74 -21.11 10.70 -6.97
CA VAL A 74 -19.74 10.28 -6.75
C VAL A 74 -19.61 8.78 -7.03
N VAL A 75 -18.72 8.41 -7.96
CA VAL A 75 -18.36 7.01 -8.23
C VAL A 75 -16.94 6.79 -7.76
N LEU A 76 -16.78 5.92 -6.77
CA LEU A 76 -15.46 5.53 -6.27
C LEU A 76 -15.10 4.16 -6.84
N LEU A 77 -13.98 4.12 -7.57
CA LEU A 77 -13.40 2.91 -8.15
C LEU A 77 -12.16 2.52 -7.34
N ASP A 78 -12.05 1.27 -6.95
CA ASP A 78 -10.83 0.73 -6.33
C ASP A 78 -10.68 -0.75 -6.70
N LYS A 79 -9.46 -1.21 -6.88
CA LYS A 79 -9.13 -2.62 -7.11
C LYS A 79 -9.30 -3.47 -5.86
N HIS A 80 -9.43 -2.85 -4.68
CA HIS A 80 -9.72 -3.50 -3.41
C HIS A 80 -11.05 -3.01 -2.85
N ASN A 81 -11.76 -3.87 -2.13
CA ASN A 81 -13.03 -3.50 -1.50
C ASN A 81 -12.85 -2.89 -0.09
N TYR A 82 -11.61 -2.60 0.30
CA TYR A 82 -11.26 -2.10 1.63
C TYR A 82 -10.27 -0.92 1.58
N HIS A 83 -10.38 -0.06 2.55
CA HIS A 83 -9.36 0.92 2.88
C HIS A 83 -8.29 0.24 3.76
N ASN A 84 -7.02 0.37 3.40
CA ASN A 84 -5.89 -0.19 4.12
C ASN A 84 -5.19 0.89 4.95
N PHE A 85 -5.00 0.64 6.24
CA PHE A 85 -4.22 1.51 7.11
C PHE A 85 -2.74 1.11 7.07
N GLN A 86 -2.05 1.54 6.01
CA GLN A 86 -0.68 1.17 5.67
C GLN A 86 0.35 1.30 6.81
N PRO A 87 0.30 2.30 7.72
CA PRO A 87 1.28 2.42 8.79
C PRO A 87 1.39 1.21 9.72
N LEU A 88 0.41 0.31 9.74
CA LEU A 88 0.44 -0.91 10.56
C LEU A 88 0.69 -2.20 9.78
N LEU A 89 1.07 -2.12 8.49
CA LEU A 89 1.37 -3.30 7.66
C LEU A 89 2.53 -4.14 8.21
N TYR A 90 3.56 -3.51 8.78
CA TYR A 90 4.67 -4.23 9.38
C TYR A 90 4.23 -5.14 10.55
N GLN A 91 3.17 -4.76 11.30
CA GLN A 91 2.62 -5.61 12.35
C GLN A 91 1.87 -6.81 11.78
N VAL A 92 1.22 -6.67 10.64
CA VAL A 92 0.62 -7.81 9.92
C VAL A 92 1.72 -8.75 9.42
N SER A 93 2.79 -8.20 8.82
CA SER A 93 3.94 -8.98 8.33
C SER A 93 4.69 -9.74 9.42
N THR A 94 4.58 -9.29 10.66
CA THR A 94 5.27 -9.88 11.82
C THR A 94 4.33 -10.57 12.80
N GLY A 95 3.09 -10.85 12.41
CA GLY A 95 2.10 -11.55 13.24
C GLY A 95 1.60 -10.79 14.47
N GLY A 96 1.86 -9.47 14.54
CA GLY A 96 1.41 -8.63 15.65
C GLY A 96 -0.05 -8.19 15.56
N LEU A 97 -0.60 -8.18 14.35
CA LEU A 97 -2.00 -7.84 14.07
C LEU A 97 -2.56 -8.71 12.95
N GLU A 98 -3.86 -8.96 13.02
CA GLU A 98 -4.61 -9.57 11.94
C GLU A 98 -4.89 -8.55 10.81
N PRO A 99 -4.95 -8.98 9.53
CA PRO A 99 -5.14 -8.08 8.40
C PRO A 99 -6.47 -7.31 8.46
N ASP A 100 -7.55 -7.92 8.95
CA ASP A 100 -8.86 -7.27 9.10
C ASP A 100 -8.89 -6.21 10.22
N SER A 101 -7.91 -6.20 11.10
CA SER A 101 -7.75 -5.17 12.13
C SER A 101 -7.36 -3.82 11.55
N ILE A 102 -6.64 -3.80 10.42
CA ILE A 102 -6.14 -2.59 9.75
C ILE A 102 -6.83 -2.31 8.41
N ALA A 103 -7.69 -3.23 7.94
CA ALA A 103 -8.51 -3.07 6.75
C ALA A 103 -9.95 -2.73 7.12
N TYR A 104 -10.54 -1.78 6.40
CA TYR A 104 -11.94 -1.42 6.64
C TYR A 104 -12.73 -1.38 5.33
N PRO A 105 -13.84 -2.15 5.21
CA PRO A 105 -14.60 -2.22 3.96
C PRO A 105 -15.09 -0.85 3.48
N ILE A 106 -14.79 -0.49 2.23
CA ILE A 106 -15.15 0.81 1.64
C ILE A 106 -16.67 1.03 1.71
N ARG A 107 -17.48 0.00 1.46
CA ARG A 107 -18.94 0.09 1.57
C ARG A 107 -19.42 0.42 2.98
N LYS A 108 -18.68 0.04 4.02
CA LYS A 108 -18.98 0.45 5.41
C LYS A 108 -18.56 1.90 5.68
N VAL A 109 -17.45 2.37 5.07
CA VAL A 109 -17.06 3.79 5.15
C VAL A 109 -18.12 4.69 4.54
N LEU A 110 -18.69 4.25 3.40
CA LEU A 110 -19.68 5.00 2.63
C LEU A 110 -21.13 4.72 3.05
N LYS A 111 -21.35 3.97 4.14
CA LYS A 111 -22.70 3.68 4.62
C LYS A 111 -23.46 4.97 4.97
N GLY A 112 -24.65 5.13 4.41
CA GLY A 112 -25.50 6.32 4.60
C GLY A 112 -25.11 7.52 3.74
N TYR A 113 -24.25 7.33 2.71
CA TYR A 113 -23.98 8.34 1.69
C TYR A 113 -24.91 8.07 0.50
N THR A 114 -25.90 8.93 0.28
CA THR A 114 -26.96 8.70 -0.71
C THR A 114 -26.52 8.94 -2.15
N ASN A 115 -25.46 9.72 -2.33
CA ASN A 115 -24.93 10.11 -3.63
C ASN A 115 -23.68 9.33 -4.06
N PHE A 116 -23.33 8.23 -3.36
CA PHE A 116 -22.11 7.45 -3.59
C PHE A 116 -22.38 6.08 -4.20
N PHE A 117 -21.57 5.73 -5.20
CA PHE A 117 -21.53 4.42 -5.85
C PHE A 117 -20.12 3.87 -5.81
N PHE A 118 -19.91 2.76 -5.11
CA PHE A 118 -18.64 2.05 -5.11
C PHE A 118 -18.66 0.92 -6.13
N ARG A 119 -17.59 0.80 -6.93
CA ARG A 119 -17.34 -0.37 -7.78
C ARG A 119 -15.94 -0.91 -7.55
N LEU A 120 -15.86 -2.23 -7.36
CA LEU A 120 -14.60 -2.96 -7.37
C LEU A 120 -14.16 -3.06 -8.83
N ALA A 121 -13.14 -2.29 -9.21
CA ALA A 121 -12.69 -2.19 -10.59
C ALA A 121 -11.21 -1.85 -10.66
N ASN A 122 -10.54 -2.40 -11.67
CA ASN A 122 -9.23 -1.98 -12.09
C ASN A 122 -9.38 -0.99 -13.24
N VAL A 123 -8.79 0.20 -13.10
CA VAL A 123 -8.76 1.20 -14.17
C VAL A 123 -7.59 0.88 -15.09
N GLU A 124 -7.88 0.70 -16.37
CA GLU A 124 -6.92 0.31 -17.39
C GLU A 124 -6.42 1.49 -18.22
N GLU A 125 -7.33 2.43 -18.53
CA GLU A 125 -7.03 3.59 -19.36
C GLU A 125 -7.95 4.76 -19.06
N ILE A 126 -7.45 6.00 -19.19
CA ILE A 126 -8.22 7.23 -19.17
C ILE A 126 -8.19 7.85 -20.57
N LYS A 127 -9.36 7.99 -21.21
CA LYS A 127 -9.53 8.68 -22.50
C LYS A 127 -9.91 10.13 -22.23
N THR A 128 -8.92 10.98 -22.08
CA THR A 128 -9.08 12.37 -21.61
C THR A 128 -9.96 13.20 -22.54
N GLU A 129 -9.77 13.06 -23.85
CA GLU A 129 -10.55 13.82 -24.87
C GLU A 129 -12.05 13.48 -24.85
N GLN A 130 -12.41 12.29 -24.37
CA GLN A 130 -13.78 11.80 -24.33
C GLN A 130 -14.41 11.85 -22.94
N ASN A 131 -13.62 12.21 -21.93
CA ASN A 131 -13.99 12.11 -20.50
C ASN A 131 -14.48 10.71 -20.10
N ILE A 132 -13.79 9.67 -20.59
CA ILE A 132 -14.15 8.27 -20.35
C ILE A 132 -13.02 7.54 -19.62
N ILE A 133 -13.39 6.74 -18.63
CA ILE A 133 -12.53 5.77 -17.98
C ILE A 133 -12.84 4.38 -18.50
N VAL A 134 -11.81 3.64 -18.90
CA VAL A 134 -11.88 2.23 -19.28
C VAL A 134 -11.45 1.38 -18.10
N THR A 135 -12.25 0.37 -17.76
CA THR A 135 -11.99 -0.54 -16.64
C THR A 135 -12.23 -1.99 -17.07
N ASN A 136 -11.75 -2.94 -16.28
CA ASN A 136 -12.01 -4.37 -16.47
C ASN A 136 -13.51 -4.77 -16.35
N ILE A 137 -14.40 -3.86 -15.91
CA ILE A 137 -15.84 -4.11 -15.76
C ILE A 137 -16.71 -3.19 -16.64
N GLY A 138 -16.10 -2.49 -17.59
CA GLY A 138 -16.78 -1.58 -18.52
C GLY A 138 -16.27 -0.16 -18.45
N THR A 139 -16.91 0.73 -19.22
CA THR A 139 -16.55 2.14 -19.33
C THR A 139 -17.44 3.04 -18.49
N LEU A 140 -16.90 4.15 -18.04
CA LEU A 140 -17.63 5.16 -17.27
C LEU A 140 -17.25 6.56 -17.72
N GLN A 141 -18.25 7.38 -18.03
CA GLN A 141 -18.08 8.79 -18.34
C GLN A 141 -18.05 9.62 -17.05
N TYR A 142 -17.23 10.66 -17.01
CA TYR A 142 -17.11 11.60 -15.90
C TYR A 142 -17.24 13.07 -16.35
N ASP A 143 -17.70 13.92 -15.45
CA ASP A 143 -17.57 15.37 -15.58
C ASP A 143 -16.27 15.83 -14.92
N TYR A 144 -15.96 15.28 -13.76
CA TYR A 144 -14.70 15.51 -13.03
C TYR A 144 -14.06 14.18 -12.65
N LEU A 145 -12.74 14.09 -12.84
CA LEU A 145 -11.94 12.92 -12.50
C LEU A 145 -10.93 13.25 -11.41
N VAL A 146 -10.85 12.41 -10.39
CA VAL A 146 -9.86 12.51 -9.31
C VAL A 146 -9.03 11.26 -9.23
N ILE A 147 -7.73 11.40 -9.45
CA ILE A 147 -6.76 10.33 -9.35
C ILE A 147 -6.19 10.32 -7.93
N ALA A 148 -6.53 9.28 -7.17
CA ALA A 148 -6.12 9.06 -5.79
C ALA A 148 -5.51 7.66 -5.59
N THR A 149 -4.84 7.15 -6.63
CA THR A 149 -4.29 5.77 -6.71
C THR A 149 -3.15 5.50 -5.75
N GLY A 150 -2.58 6.55 -5.16
CA GLY A 150 -1.48 6.43 -4.22
C GLY A 150 -0.15 6.05 -4.90
N SER A 151 0.59 5.18 -4.26
CA SER A 151 1.92 4.76 -4.71
C SER A 151 2.11 3.25 -4.62
N GLU A 152 3.07 2.75 -5.38
CA GLU A 152 3.55 1.37 -5.38
C GLU A 152 5.05 1.31 -5.06
N THR A 153 5.57 0.12 -4.81
CA THR A 153 6.99 -0.09 -4.53
C THR A 153 7.84 0.28 -5.75
N ASN A 154 8.89 1.06 -5.53
CA ASN A 154 9.83 1.46 -6.58
C ASN A 154 11.08 0.57 -6.52
N TYR A 155 11.27 -0.26 -7.53
CA TYR A 155 12.45 -1.09 -7.69
C TYR A 155 13.54 -0.45 -8.56
N TYR A 156 13.35 0.84 -8.95
CA TYR A 156 14.29 1.62 -9.77
C TYR A 156 14.69 0.92 -11.08
N GLY A 157 13.78 0.15 -11.68
CA GLY A 157 14.01 -0.61 -12.91
C GLY A 157 14.79 -1.91 -12.72
N ASN A 158 15.14 -2.27 -11.49
CA ASN A 158 15.86 -3.52 -11.22
C ASN A 158 14.89 -4.71 -11.17
N ARG A 159 14.77 -5.41 -12.29
CA ARG A 159 13.85 -6.53 -12.46
C ARG A 159 14.21 -7.74 -11.60
N GLU A 160 15.50 -7.97 -11.35
CA GLU A 160 15.96 -9.06 -10.51
C GLU A 160 15.51 -8.88 -9.04
N ILE A 161 15.71 -7.69 -8.50
CA ILE A 161 15.23 -7.36 -7.16
C ILE A 161 13.70 -7.43 -7.09
N GLU A 162 12.99 -6.92 -8.11
CA GLU A 162 11.53 -6.96 -8.17
C GLU A 162 10.98 -8.40 -8.11
N LEU A 163 11.64 -9.33 -8.81
CA LEU A 163 11.19 -10.72 -8.88
C LEU A 163 11.52 -11.55 -7.62
N ASN A 164 12.62 -11.23 -6.96
CA ASN A 164 13.14 -12.05 -5.87
C ASN A 164 12.91 -11.47 -4.47
N SER A 165 12.64 -10.17 -4.34
CA SER A 165 12.44 -9.53 -3.03
C SER A 165 10.96 -9.49 -2.63
N MET A 166 10.74 -9.15 -1.35
CA MET A 166 9.42 -8.95 -0.76
C MET A 166 9.14 -7.47 -0.61
N ALA A 167 8.00 -7.02 -1.14
CA ALA A 167 7.44 -5.70 -0.83
C ALA A 167 6.54 -5.78 0.42
N MET A 168 6.17 -4.59 0.97
CA MET A 168 5.25 -4.50 2.10
C MET A 168 4.38 -3.22 1.98
N LYS A 169 3.69 -3.07 0.85
CA LYS A 169 2.82 -1.92 0.56
C LYS A 169 1.33 -2.26 0.66
N THR A 170 1.00 -3.55 0.55
CA THR A 170 -0.37 -4.07 0.56
C THR A 170 -0.55 -5.18 1.60
N ILE A 171 -1.81 -5.50 1.95
CA ILE A 171 -2.13 -6.62 2.84
C ILE A 171 -1.66 -7.97 2.25
N PRO A 172 -1.91 -8.30 0.96
CA PRO A 172 -1.39 -9.53 0.39
C PRO A 172 0.14 -9.66 0.47
N GLU A 173 0.89 -8.59 0.19
CA GLU A 173 2.35 -8.59 0.33
C GLU A 173 2.79 -8.81 1.78
N SER A 174 2.11 -8.18 2.75
CA SER A 174 2.40 -8.35 4.18
C SER A 174 2.13 -9.78 4.65
N LEU A 175 1.05 -10.41 4.16
CA LEU A 175 0.75 -11.82 4.44
C LEU A 175 1.75 -12.78 3.78
N ASN A 176 2.20 -12.46 2.56
CA ASN A 176 3.24 -13.23 1.90
C ASN A 176 4.58 -13.14 2.66
N LEU A 177 4.97 -11.94 3.09
CA LEU A 177 6.17 -11.76 3.91
C LEU A 177 6.07 -12.53 5.23
N ARG A 178 4.92 -12.49 5.92
CA ARG A 178 4.67 -13.28 7.13
C ARG A 178 4.84 -14.78 6.87
N SER A 179 4.24 -15.27 5.80
CA SER A 179 4.34 -16.69 5.43
C SER A 179 5.79 -17.09 5.13
N LEU A 180 6.53 -16.27 4.36
CA LEU A 180 7.94 -16.52 4.06
C LEU A 180 8.80 -16.59 5.34
N ILE A 181 8.61 -15.63 6.26
CA ILE A 181 9.35 -15.62 7.53
C ILE A 181 9.14 -16.93 8.30
N LEU A 182 7.90 -17.37 8.43
CA LEU A 182 7.56 -18.60 9.15
C LEU A 182 8.07 -19.85 8.43
N GLU A 183 7.84 -19.95 7.10
CA GLU A 183 8.34 -21.07 6.29
C GLU A 183 9.85 -21.20 6.35
N ASN A 184 10.60 -20.10 6.37
CA ASN A 184 12.05 -20.14 6.48
C ASN A 184 12.50 -20.73 7.83
N PHE A 185 11.80 -20.47 8.94
CA PHE A 185 12.11 -21.11 10.22
C PHE A 185 11.76 -22.60 10.21
N GLU A 186 10.62 -22.99 9.61
CA GLU A 186 10.29 -24.41 9.44
C GLU A 186 11.34 -25.14 8.58
N GLN A 187 11.79 -24.51 7.47
CA GLN A 187 12.84 -25.08 6.63
C GLN A 187 14.20 -25.14 7.33
N ALA A 188 14.52 -24.15 8.17
CA ALA A 188 15.76 -24.15 8.96
C ALA A 188 15.87 -25.32 9.93
N LEU A 189 14.75 -25.90 10.37
CA LEU A 189 14.71 -27.12 11.15
C LEU A 189 15.09 -28.38 10.34
N LEU A 190 14.88 -28.33 9.00
CA LEU A 190 15.02 -29.50 8.13
C LEU A 190 16.42 -29.63 7.50
N THR A 191 17.23 -28.56 7.51
CA THR A 191 18.57 -28.58 6.91
C THR A 191 19.66 -28.80 7.95
N ASP A 192 20.58 -29.70 7.63
CA ASP A 192 21.78 -29.97 8.45
C ASP A 192 22.97 -29.06 8.10
N GLN A 193 22.86 -28.33 6.98
CA GLN A 193 23.92 -27.44 6.50
C GLN A 193 23.82 -26.07 7.20
N TYR A 194 24.80 -25.76 8.04
CA TYR A 194 24.84 -24.52 8.82
C TYR A 194 24.70 -23.26 7.96
N HIS A 195 25.33 -23.23 6.79
CA HIS A 195 25.29 -22.11 5.85
C HIS A 195 23.86 -21.84 5.30
N GLU A 196 23.17 -22.90 4.87
CA GLU A 196 21.79 -22.79 4.39
C GLU A 196 20.85 -22.39 5.53
N ARG A 197 21.05 -22.97 6.71
CA ARG A 197 20.27 -22.61 7.90
C ARG A 197 20.41 -21.14 8.25
N ASP A 198 21.63 -20.60 8.23
CA ASP A 198 21.86 -19.19 8.48
C ASP A 198 21.19 -18.30 7.43
N ALA A 199 21.29 -18.63 6.15
CA ALA A 199 20.65 -17.89 5.08
C ALA A 199 19.11 -17.84 5.22
N LEU A 200 18.49 -18.93 5.71
CA LEU A 200 17.05 -18.97 6.03
C LEU A 200 16.69 -18.07 7.21
N MET A 201 17.58 -17.95 8.19
CA MET A 201 17.37 -17.16 9.41
C MET A 201 17.85 -15.70 9.31
N ASN A 202 18.50 -15.31 8.21
CA ASN A 202 18.95 -13.95 7.99
C ASN A 202 17.89 -13.13 7.27
N PHE A 203 17.68 -11.88 7.72
CA PHE A 203 16.76 -10.93 7.14
C PHE A 203 17.52 -9.71 6.67
N VAL A 204 17.37 -9.35 5.41
CA VAL A 204 17.93 -8.12 4.83
C VAL A 204 16.78 -7.18 4.48
N ILE A 205 16.79 -5.98 5.07
CA ILE A 205 15.80 -4.93 4.83
C ILE A 205 16.51 -3.78 4.13
N VAL A 206 16.06 -3.40 2.95
CA VAL A 206 16.63 -2.29 2.17
C VAL A 206 15.70 -1.09 2.22
N GLY A 207 16.26 0.02 2.72
CA GLY A 207 15.53 1.27 2.96
C GLY A 207 15.23 1.49 4.44
N ALA A 208 15.92 2.44 5.05
CA ALA A 208 15.80 2.78 6.46
C ALA A 208 14.89 3.99 6.71
N GLY A 209 13.81 4.13 5.94
CA GLY A 209 12.66 4.97 6.26
C GLY A 209 11.81 4.35 7.38
N PRO A 210 10.68 4.98 7.77
CA PRO A 210 9.83 4.47 8.85
C PRO A 210 9.45 2.99 8.69
N THR A 211 9.05 2.57 7.49
CA THR A 211 8.66 1.18 7.19
C THR A 211 9.77 0.17 7.50
N GLY A 212 11.01 0.44 7.03
CA GLY A 212 12.13 -0.47 7.26
C GLY A 212 12.57 -0.49 8.72
N VAL A 213 12.59 0.66 9.38
CA VAL A 213 12.92 0.79 10.81
C VAL A 213 11.92 0.04 11.69
N GLU A 214 10.61 0.22 11.44
CA GLU A 214 9.55 -0.44 12.18
C GLU A 214 9.54 -1.97 11.96
N LEU A 215 9.80 -2.42 10.74
CA LEU A 215 9.94 -3.85 10.44
C LEU A 215 11.17 -4.45 11.11
N ALA A 216 12.33 -3.78 11.04
CA ALA A 216 13.57 -4.26 11.66
C ALA A 216 13.40 -4.41 13.18
N GLY A 217 12.81 -3.41 13.84
CA GLY A 217 12.49 -3.47 15.25
C GLY A 217 11.52 -4.61 15.61
N ALA A 218 10.48 -4.80 14.79
CA ALA A 218 9.51 -5.87 15.00
C ALA A 218 10.11 -7.27 14.82
N LEU A 219 11.01 -7.46 13.85
CA LEU A 219 11.73 -8.74 13.68
C LEU A 219 12.70 -8.98 14.83
N ALA A 220 13.37 -7.96 15.34
CA ALA A 220 14.24 -8.08 16.51
C ALA A 220 13.48 -8.49 17.77
N GLU A 221 12.24 -8.03 17.94
CA GLU A 221 11.37 -8.49 19.02
C GLU A 221 10.95 -9.95 18.87
N ILE A 222 10.64 -10.40 17.64
CA ILE A 222 10.37 -11.81 17.34
C ILE A 222 11.58 -12.65 17.70
N LYS A 223 12.78 -12.28 17.25
CA LYS A 223 14.04 -12.96 17.58
C LYS A 223 14.22 -13.13 19.09
N LYS A 224 13.96 -12.06 19.86
CA LYS A 224 14.22 -12.04 21.31
C LYS A 224 13.16 -12.79 22.13
N GLY A 225 11.89 -12.67 21.77
CA GLY A 225 10.81 -13.06 22.67
C GLY A 225 9.95 -14.22 22.20
N ILE A 226 9.96 -14.53 20.91
CA ILE A 226 9.08 -15.52 20.30
C ILE A 226 9.85 -16.72 19.82
N LEU A 227 10.85 -16.53 18.97
CA LEU A 227 11.59 -17.66 18.35
C LEU A 227 12.16 -18.65 19.36
N PRO A 228 12.75 -18.26 20.52
CA PRO A 228 13.24 -19.22 21.49
C PRO A 228 12.18 -20.13 22.10
N LYS A 229 10.91 -19.70 22.03
CA LYS A 229 9.77 -20.47 22.56
C LYS A 229 9.17 -21.37 21.48
N ASP A 230 9.02 -20.85 20.27
CA ASP A 230 8.37 -21.55 19.16
C ASP A 230 9.34 -22.54 18.48
N TYR A 231 10.64 -22.22 18.44
CA TYR A 231 11.69 -22.98 17.77
C TYR A 231 12.86 -23.30 18.72
N PRO A 232 12.64 -24.10 19.80
CA PRO A 232 13.67 -24.37 20.80
C PRO A 232 14.87 -25.18 20.23
N ASP A 233 14.67 -25.87 19.10
CA ASP A 233 15.70 -26.67 18.43
C ASP A 233 16.60 -25.81 17.52
N LEU A 234 16.27 -24.54 17.29
CA LEU A 234 17.11 -23.62 16.54
C LEU A 234 17.94 -22.71 17.47
N ASP A 235 19.20 -22.53 17.12
CA ASP A 235 20.02 -21.52 17.80
C ASP A 235 19.59 -20.10 17.28
N THR A 236 18.58 -19.55 17.93
CA THR A 236 18.00 -18.25 17.54
C THR A 236 18.97 -17.06 17.71
N ARG A 237 20.14 -17.24 18.37
CA ARG A 237 21.21 -16.24 18.45
C ARG A 237 21.82 -15.98 17.07
N ARG A 238 21.78 -16.97 16.17
CA ARG A 238 22.29 -16.91 14.80
C ARG A 238 21.40 -16.10 13.85
N VAL A 239 20.16 -15.83 14.21
CA VAL A 239 19.27 -14.94 13.43
C VAL A 239 19.91 -13.57 13.33
N GLN A 240 20.09 -13.06 12.11
CA GLN A 240 20.63 -11.73 11.85
C GLN A 240 19.60 -10.86 11.14
N ILE A 241 19.58 -9.57 11.48
CA ILE A 241 18.70 -8.59 10.89
C ILE A 241 19.57 -7.42 10.42
N HIS A 242 19.66 -7.25 9.10
CA HIS A 242 20.44 -6.22 8.44
C HIS A 242 19.49 -5.15 7.90
N LEU A 243 19.69 -3.92 8.31
CA LEU A 243 19.00 -2.74 7.78
C LEU A 243 19.99 -1.94 6.93
N ILE A 244 19.75 -1.90 5.61
CA ILE A 244 20.64 -1.28 4.64
C ILE A 244 20.05 0.05 4.15
N GLN A 245 20.86 1.09 4.20
CA GLN A 245 20.51 2.44 3.77
C GLN A 245 21.55 3.01 2.81
N SER A 246 21.10 3.52 1.67
CA SER A 246 21.98 4.16 0.68
C SER A 246 22.50 5.55 1.11
N GLY A 247 21.83 6.19 2.04
CA GLY A 247 22.24 7.46 2.62
C GLY A 247 23.07 7.30 3.90
N ASP A 248 23.47 8.42 4.45
CA ASP A 248 24.34 8.56 5.61
C ASP A 248 23.64 8.32 6.96
N ARG A 249 22.30 8.32 6.98
CA ARG A 249 21.50 8.11 8.21
C ARG A 249 20.16 7.43 7.93
N ILE A 250 19.64 6.79 8.95
CA ILE A 250 18.27 6.24 8.94
C ILE A 250 17.24 7.36 9.20
N LEU A 251 15.97 7.16 8.89
CA LEU A 251 14.87 8.14 9.10
C LEU A 251 15.26 9.56 8.62
N LYS A 252 15.81 9.66 7.42
CA LYS A 252 16.40 10.91 6.87
C LYS A 252 15.44 12.11 6.91
N GLU A 253 14.13 11.86 6.83
CA GLU A 253 13.09 12.88 6.89
C GLU A 253 12.82 13.44 8.31
N MET A 254 13.44 12.82 9.33
CA MET A 254 13.35 13.27 10.72
C MET A 254 14.64 14.03 11.12
N SER A 255 14.64 14.68 12.27
CA SER A 255 15.80 15.36 12.80
C SER A 255 16.97 14.38 13.06
N GLU A 256 18.19 14.90 13.07
CA GLU A 256 19.40 14.10 13.35
C GLU A 256 19.32 13.42 14.71
N ASN A 257 18.80 14.12 15.72
CA ASN A 257 18.61 13.54 17.06
C ASN A 257 17.63 12.37 17.06
N ALA A 258 16.49 12.48 16.35
CA ALA A 258 15.53 11.40 16.24
C ALA A 258 16.12 10.21 15.45
N SER A 259 16.87 10.49 14.39
CA SER A 259 17.59 9.50 13.59
C SER A 259 18.61 8.73 14.44
N GLN A 260 19.50 9.44 15.15
CA GLN A 260 20.51 8.82 16.00
C GLN A 260 19.88 7.99 17.12
N LYS A 261 18.79 8.49 17.74
CA LYS A 261 18.12 7.76 18.80
C LYS A 261 17.43 6.50 18.32
N ALA A 262 16.86 6.52 17.09
CA ALA A 262 16.32 5.34 16.45
C ALA A 262 17.41 4.30 16.13
N GLU A 263 18.59 4.73 15.70
CA GLU A 263 19.77 3.90 15.47
C GLU A 263 20.21 3.23 16.79
N ASP A 264 20.42 4.00 17.87
CA ASP A 264 20.77 3.47 19.20
C ASP A 264 19.76 2.38 19.66
N PHE A 265 18.47 2.62 19.43
CA PHE A 265 17.44 1.67 19.79
C PHE A 265 17.51 0.37 18.98
N LEU A 266 17.68 0.44 17.65
CA LEU A 266 17.81 -0.73 16.77
C LEU A 266 19.07 -1.55 17.13
N GLU A 267 20.20 -0.89 17.31
CA GLU A 267 21.46 -1.55 17.72
C GLU A 267 21.31 -2.25 19.07
N SER A 268 20.62 -1.61 20.04
CA SER A 268 20.33 -2.24 21.35
C SER A 268 19.43 -3.47 21.26
N LEU A 269 18.70 -3.63 20.15
CA LEU A 269 17.90 -4.82 19.82
C LEU A 269 18.67 -5.86 19.02
N GLY A 270 19.92 -5.56 18.60
CA GLY A 270 20.78 -6.43 17.83
C GLY A 270 20.53 -6.38 16.32
N VAL A 271 19.96 -5.27 15.82
CA VAL A 271 19.88 -4.98 14.38
C VAL A 271 21.21 -4.42 13.90
N GLN A 272 21.71 -4.91 12.77
CA GLN A 272 22.92 -4.41 12.13
C GLN A 272 22.55 -3.38 11.10
N ILE A 273 23.05 -2.14 11.25
CA ILE A 273 22.73 -1.01 10.39
C ILE A 273 23.90 -0.74 9.45
N TRP A 274 23.62 -0.70 8.15
CA TRP A 274 24.58 -0.49 7.08
C TRP A 274 24.24 0.79 6.33
N LYS A 275 25.02 1.86 6.55
CA LYS A 275 24.81 3.18 5.94
C LYS A 275 25.76 3.38 4.75
N ASN A 276 25.40 4.27 3.81
CA ASN A 276 26.14 4.56 2.59
C ASN A 276 26.35 3.33 1.68
N ILE A 277 25.46 2.34 1.78
CA ILE A 277 25.49 1.11 0.99
C ILE A 277 24.24 1.03 0.15
N ARG A 278 24.42 0.84 -1.17
CA ARG A 278 23.33 0.62 -2.12
C ARG A 278 23.31 -0.83 -2.58
N VAL A 279 22.20 -1.49 -2.41
CA VAL A 279 21.98 -2.84 -2.96
C VAL A 279 21.82 -2.74 -4.48
N THR A 280 22.56 -3.58 -5.20
CA THR A 280 22.63 -3.60 -6.67
C THR A 280 21.98 -4.83 -7.29
N SER A 281 21.97 -5.97 -6.60
CA SER A 281 21.33 -7.21 -7.09
C SER A 281 20.87 -8.10 -5.94
N TYR A 282 19.95 -9.02 -6.26
CA TYR A 282 19.50 -10.10 -5.39
C TYR A 282 18.96 -11.26 -6.24
N ASP A 283 19.67 -12.35 -6.27
CA ASP A 283 19.36 -13.56 -7.04
C ASP A 283 18.38 -14.53 -6.34
N GLY A 284 17.88 -14.15 -5.16
CA GLY A 284 17.03 -14.97 -4.31
C GLY A 284 17.79 -15.71 -3.20
N LYS A 285 19.13 -15.58 -3.15
CA LYS A 285 20.01 -16.17 -2.14
C LYS A 285 21.03 -15.17 -1.61
N THR A 286 21.61 -14.35 -2.49
CA THR A 286 22.70 -13.43 -2.16
C THR A 286 22.32 -12.01 -2.56
N VAL A 287 22.31 -11.11 -1.59
CA VAL A 287 22.21 -9.67 -1.80
C VAL A 287 23.62 -9.13 -2.03
N THR A 288 23.82 -8.40 -3.13
CA THR A 288 25.10 -7.73 -3.44
C THR A 288 24.93 -6.23 -3.40
N SER A 289 25.94 -5.53 -2.90
CA SER A 289 25.95 -4.06 -2.81
C SER A 289 26.96 -3.43 -3.77
N ASN A 290 26.91 -2.10 -3.88
CA ASN A 290 27.89 -1.31 -4.64
C ASN A 290 29.30 -1.29 -4.03
N THR A 291 29.46 -1.79 -2.82
CA THR A 291 30.76 -1.95 -2.12
C THR A 291 31.24 -3.40 -2.13
N GLU A 292 30.64 -4.25 -2.98
CA GLU A 292 30.91 -5.69 -3.06
C GLU A 292 30.58 -6.47 -1.80
N THR A 293 30.03 -5.83 -0.77
CA THR A 293 29.53 -6.51 0.43
C THR A 293 28.35 -7.43 0.05
N LYS A 294 28.41 -8.68 0.48
CA LYS A 294 27.42 -9.70 0.21
C LYS A 294 26.71 -10.13 1.49
N PHE A 295 25.40 -10.36 1.38
CA PHE A 295 24.59 -10.87 2.47
C PHE A 295 23.83 -12.10 1.96
N GLU A 296 24.06 -13.24 2.59
CA GLU A 296 23.32 -14.45 2.28
C GLU A 296 22.02 -14.49 3.04
N THR A 297 20.92 -14.55 2.32
CA THR A 297 19.57 -14.49 2.89
C THR A 297 18.53 -15.11 1.96
N ALA A 298 17.58 -15.83 2.52
CA ALA A 298 16.36 -16.22 1.82
C ALA A 298 15.27 -15.14 1.86
N THR A 299 15.47 -14.05 2.63
CA THR A 299 14.48 -12.97 2.81
C THR A 299 15.09 -11.60 2.61
N LEU A 300 14.90 -11.04 1.43
CA LEU A 300 15.13 -9.62 1.17
C LEU A 300 13.80 -8.86 1.19
N VAL A 301 13.67 -7.86 2.07
CA VAL A 301 12.52 -6.94 2.09
C VAL A 301 12.92 -5.60 1.47
N TRP A 302 12.21 -5.21 0.40
CA TRP A 302 12.48 -3.96 -0.31
C TRP A 302 11.55 -2.85 0.16
N ALA A 303 12.08 -1.94 0.97
CA ALA A 303 11.42 -0.75 1.52
C ALA A 303 12.11 0.56 1.09
N ALA A 304 12.93 0.52 0.00
CA ALA A 304 13.84 1.60 -0.40
C ALA A 304 13.17 2.77 -1.13
N GLY A 305 11.89 2.71 -1.39
CA GLY A 305 11.17 3.82 -2.01
C GLY A 305 9.85 3.42 -2.63
N VAL A 306 9.12 4.46 -2.98
CA VAL A 306 7.80 4.33 -3.64
C VAL A 306 7.75 5.25 -4.86
N LYS A 307 6.88 4.91 -5.81
CA LYS A 307 6.55 5.74 -6.99
C LYS A 307 5.04 5.83 -7.15
N GLY A 308 4.54 6.87 -7.82
CA GLY A 308 3.13 7.00 -8.17
C GLY A 308 2.67 5.84 -9.06
N VAL A 309 1.42 5.44 -8.91
CA VAL A 309 0.81 4.43 -9.78
C VAL A 309 0.49 5.07 -11.12
N GLU A 310 1.09 4.55 -12.19
CA GLU A 310 0.87 5.03 -13.55
C GLU A 310 -0.48 4.52 -14.09
N ILE A 311 -1.21 5.39 -14.79
CA ILE A 311 -2.45 5.04 -15.49
C ILE A 311 -2.29 5.41 -16.96
N LYS A 312 -2.57 4.47 -17.85
CA LYS A 312 -2.54 4.69 -19.30
C LYS A 312 -3.53 5.78 -19.71
N GLY A 313 -3.12 6.63 -20.66
CA GLY A 313 -3.94 7.71 -21.22
C GLY A 313 -3.66 9.10 -20.63
N LEU A 314 -2.87 9.18 -19.56
CA LEU A 314 -2.22 10.41 -19.15
C LEU A 314 -0.81 10.41 -19.70
N ASN A 315 -0.45 11.40 -20.49
CA ASN A 315 0.79 11.42 -21.28
C ASN A 315 2.03 11.28 -20.37
N ALA A 316 2.71 10.14 -20.44
CA ALA A 316 3.87 9.84 -19.61
C ALA A 316 5.04 10.83 -19.78
N LYS A 317 5.13 11.57 -20.91
CA LYS A 317 6.17 12.56 -21.15
C LYS A 317 5.96 13.88 -20.39
N GLU A 318 4.72 14.19 -20.00
CA GLU A 318 4.36 15.33 -19.16
C GLU A 318 4.28 14.92 -17.67
N LEU A 319 4.25 13.62 -17.42
CA LEU A 319 4.31 13.01 -16.13
C LEU A 319 5.77 12.92 -15.74
N LEU A 320 6.19 13.50 -14.69
CA LEU A 320 7.37 13.00 -14.02
C LEU A 320 8.42 14.03 -13.70
N LEU A 321 8.17 14.50 -12.55
CA LEU A 321 9.24 14.90 -11.66
C LEU A 321 9.40 13.76 -10.65
N GLY A 322 10.51 13.05 -10.71
CA GLY A 322 10.94 12.04 -9.74
C GLY A 322 9.85 11.12 -9.17
N GLY A 323 9.77 9.85 -9.64
CA GLY A 323 8.89 8.85 -9.04
C GLY A 323 7.50 8.71 -9.66
N SER A 324 7.34 8.88 -10.97
CA SER A 324 6.07 8.64 -11.70
C SER A 324 4.85 9.39 -11.10
N ARG A 325 5.03 10.66 -10.68
CA ARG A 325 3.98 11.47 -10.05
C ARG A 325 3.40 12.50 -11.03
N LEU A 326 2.08 12.66 -11.00
CA LEU A 326 1.35 13.64 -11.83
C LEU A 326 1.64 15.07 -11.36
N PRO A 327 2.17 15.97 -12.22
CA PRO A 327 2.32 17.38 -11.88
C PRO A 327 0.94 18.04 -11.70
N VAL A 328 0.75 18.70 -10.59
CA VAL A 328 -0.48 19.42 -10.27
C VAL A 328 -0.20 20.86 -9.85
N ASN A 329 -1.17 21.74 -10.12
CA ASN A 329 -1.14 23.11 -9.64
C ASN A 329 -1.54 23.19 -8.15
N GLN A 330 -1.56 24.39 -7.57
CA GLN A 330 -1.93 24.65 -6.18
C GLN A 330 -3.35 24.22 -5.78
N PHE A 331 -4.21 23.88 -6.74
CA PHE A 331 -5.57 23.41 -6.53
C PHE A 331 -5.71 21.88 -6.74
N ASN A 332 -4.59 21.16 -6.85
CA ASN A 332 -4.53 19.73 -7.18
C ASN A 332 -5.04 19.38 -8.59
N GLN A 333 -5.19 20.35 -9.48
CA GLN A 333 -5.57 20.13 -10.87
C GLN A 333 -4.34 19.66 -11.66
N VAL A 334 -4.49 18.61 -12.45
CA VAL A 334 -3.41 18.08 -13.31
C VAL A 334 -3.08 19.09 -14.40
N ILE A 335 -1.81 19.39 -14.58
CA ILE A 335 -1.36 20.35 -15.58
C ILE A 335 -1.79 19.91 -16.98
N GLY A 336 -2.40 20.83 -17.75
CA GLY A 336 -2.92 20.54 -19.09
C GLY A 336 -4.37 20.01 -19.13
N HIS A 337 -5.05 19.88 -17.99
CA HIS A 337 -6.42 19.38 -17.91
C HIS A 337 -7.30 20.26 -17.00
N ASP A 338 -8.50 20.60 -17.46
CA ASP A 338 -9.42 21.47 -16.69
C ASP A 338 -10.29 20.70 -15.69
N ASN A 339 -10.55 19.43 -15.93
CA ASN A 339 -11.47 18.60 -15.14
C ASN A 339 -10.84 17.33 -14.55
N ILE A 340 -9.50 17.23 -14.61
CA ILE A 340 -8.75 16.12 -14.02
C ILE A 340 -7.88 16.63 -12.87
N PHE A 341 -7.99 15.96 -11.73
CA PHE A 341 -7.28 16.29 -10.50
C PHE A 341 -6.49 15.08 -9.98
N ALA A 342 -5.42 15.32 -9.24
CA ALA A 342 -4.69 14.26 -8.58
C ALA A 342 -4.37 14.65 -7.13
N VAL A 343 -4.47 13.67 -6.20
CA VAL A 343 -4.25 13.86 -4.76
C VAL A 343 -3.53 12.67 -4.13
N GLY A 344 -2.79 12.94 -3.07
CA GLY A 344 -1.99 11.94 -2.36
C GLY A 344 -0.68 11.63 -3.08
N ASP A 345 -0.16 10.42 -2.87
CA ASP A 345 1.20 10.04 -3.31
C ASP A 345 1.40 10.17 -4.82
N VAL A 346 0.35 9.98 -5.62
CA VAL A 346 0.39 10.10 -7.10
C VAL A 346 0.55 11.55 -7.58
N ALA A 347 0.20 12.53 -6.76
CA ALA A 347 0.25 13.96 -7.11
C ALA A 347 1.60 14.58 -6.73
N CYS A 348 2.18 15.37 -7.64
CA CYS A 348 3.38 16.18 -7.41
C CYS A 348 3.04 17.67 -7.47
N MET A 349 2.75 18.26 -6.32
CA MET A 349 2.60 19.70 -6.17
C MET A 349 3.93 20.30 -5.74
N GLN A 350 4.61 20.98 -6.65
CA GLN A 350 5.84 21.66 -6.35
C GLN A 350 5.56 23.03 -5.72
N THR A 351 6.25 23.32 -4.63
CA THR A 351 6.22 24.62 -3.96
C THR A 351 7.64 25.06 -3.66
N THR A 352 7.82 26.31 -3.25
CA THR A 352 9.13 26.81 -2.81
C THR A 352 9.70 25.99 -1.65
N GLU A 353 8.83 25.54 -0.73
CA GLU A 353 9.21 24.75 0.43
C GLU A 353 9.41 23.27 0.10
N THR A 354 8.70 22.76 -0.91
CA THR A 354 8.77 21.35 -1.35
C THR A 354 8.99 21.27 -2.87
N PRO A 355 10.21 21.57 -3.37
CA PRO A 355 10.50 21.61 -4.81
C PRO A 355 10.35 20.25 -5.51
N GLN A 356 10.41 19.15 -4.76
CA GLN A 356 10.18 17.79 -5.25
C GLN A 356 8.74 17.29 -5.01
N GLY A 357 7.83 18.20 -4.63
CA GLY A 357 6.46 17.87 -4.22
C GLY A 357 6.37 17.44 -2.75
N HIS A 358 5.15 17.40 -2.22
CA HIS A 358 4.89 16.98 -0.86
C HIS A 358 5.31 15.52 -0.60
N PRO A 359 5.66 15.16 0.66
CA PRO A 359 6.01 13.79 1.00
C PRO A 359 4.88 12.80 0.70
N MET A 360 5.24 11.60 0.23
CA MET A 360 4.29 10.51 -0.03
C MET A 360 3.84 9.85 1.29
N MET A 361 2.96 10.52 2.02
CA MET A 361 2.50 10.11 3.35
C MET A 361 0.99 10.30 3.50
N ALA A 362 0.41 9.64 4.49
CA ALA A 362 -1.02 9.74 4.80
C ALA A 362 -1.47 11.17 5.13
N GLN A 363 -0.63 11.98 5.77
CA GLN A 363 -0.99 13.34 6.21
C GLN A 363 -1.23 14.29 5.03
N PRO A 364 -0.31 14.49 4.06
CA PRO A 364 -0.57 15.29 2.87
C PRO A 364 -1.75 14.74 2.09
N ALA A 365 -1.83 13.41 1.89
CA ALA A 365 -2.92 12.76 1.16
C ALA A 365 -4.30 13.09 1.73
N MET A 366 -4.47 12.98 3.06
CA MET A 366 -5.74 13.33 3.72
C MET A 366 -6.07 14.82 3.63
N GLN A 367 -5.07 15.69 3.72
CA GLN A 367 -5.28 17.14 3.64
C GLN A 367 -5.63 17.57 2.22
N GLN A 368 -4.92 17.07 1.21
CA GLN A 368 -5.24 17.29 -0.20
C GLN A 368 -6.64 16.80 -0.55
N GLY A 369 -7.01 15.58 -0.14
CA GLY A 369 -8.34 15.04 -0.39
C GLY A 369 -9.46 15.90 0.22
N ARG A 370 -9.26 16.47 1.40
CA ARG A 370 -10.25 17.39 2.02
C ARG A 370 -10.34 18.71 1.29
N ASN A 371 -9.19 19.33 0.99
CA ASN A 371 -9.15 20.61 0.25
C ASN A 371 -9.77 20.47 -1.14
N LEU A 372 -9.40 19.41 -1.90
CA LEU A 372 -9.99 19.18 -3.21
C LEU A 372 -11.50 18.91 -3.15
N GLY A 373 -11.97 18.16 -2.14
CA GLY A 373 -13.40 17.93 -1.95
C GLY A 373 -14.18 19.23 -1.72
N GLU A 374 -13.62 20.18 -0.97
CA GLU A 374 -14.18 21.53 -0.79
C GLU A 374 -14.09 22.36 -2.07
N ASN A 375 -12.96 22.29 -2.77
CA ASN A 375 -12.76 23.02 -4.03
C ASN A 375 -13.69 22.56 -5.16
N LEU A 376 -13.98 21.26 -5.28
CA LEU A 376 -14.94 20.79 -6.27
C LEU A 376 -16.37 21.30 -5.98
N LEU A 377 -16.77 21.40 -4.72
CA LEU A 377 -18.05 22.03 -4.38
C LEU A 377 -18.06 23.53 -4.71
N ARG A 378 -16.95 24.24 -4.44
CA ARG A 378 -16.77 25.65 -4.83
C ARG A 378 -16.85 25.85 -6.35
N LEU A 379 -16.19 24.96 -7.10
CA LEU A 379 -16.19 24.97 -8.56
C LEU A 379 -17.62 24.84 -9.12
N LEU A 380 -18.41 23.92 -8.57
CA LEU A 380 -19.81 23.73 -8.96
C LEU A 380 -20.72 24.91 -8.59
N GLU A 381 -20.35 25.67 -7.56
CA GLU A 381 -21.04 26.88 -7.13
C GLU A 381 -20.47 28.16 -7.79
N ASN A 382 -19.54 28.03 -8.76
CA ASN A 382 -18.82 29.16 -9.42
C ASN A 382 -18.08 30.06 -8.40
N LYS A 383 -17.58 29.48 -7.30
CA LYS A 383 -16.81 30.22 -6.29
C LYS A 383 -15.31 30.05 -6.54
N PRO A 384 -14.47 31.02 -6.10
CA PRO A 384 -13.02 30.92 -6.23
C PRO A 384 -12.49 29.73 -5.44
N LEU A 385 -11.49 29.01 -6.04
CA LEU A 385 -10.84 27.87 -5.41
C LEU A 385 -9.86 28.35 -4.32
N GLU A 386 -9.65 27.52 -3.32
CA GLU A 386 -8.68 27.74 -2.24
C GLU A 386 -7.40 26.94 -2.50
N PRO A 387 -6.21 27.58 -2.53
CA PRO A 387 -4.97 26.87 -2.73
C PRO A 387 -4.72 25.90 -1.58
N PHE A 388 -4.12 24.76 -1.92
CA PHE A 388 -3.69 23.79 -0.93
C PHE A 388 -2.43 24.26 -0.21
N VAL A 389 -2.46 24.28 1.11
CA VAL A 389 -1.30 24.54 1.98
C VAL A 389 -1.12 23.36 2.92
N TYR A 390 0.02 22.67 2.79
CA TYR A 390 0.33 21.55 3.65
C TYR A 390 0.67 22.01 5.07
N LYS A 391 -0.02 21.46 6.05
CA LYS A 391 0.27 21.66 7.47
C LYS A 391 0.95 20.43 8.02
N ASP A 392 2.27 20.49 8.14
CA ASP A 392 3.06 19.41 8.73
C ASP A 392 2.75 19.26 10.23
N LYS A 393 2.35 18.06 10.63
CA LYS A 393 2.04 17.70 12.02
C LYS A 393 3.19 16.93 12.70
N GLY A 394 4.33 16.81 12.01
CA GLY A 394 5.48 16.05 12.46
C GLY A 394 5.43 14.58 12.05
N SER A 395 6.49 13.88 12.37
CA SER A 395 6.72 12.47 12.05
C SER A 395 6.98 11.67 13.31
N MET A 396 6.69 10.37 13.26
CA MET A 396 6.97 9.44 14.35
C MET A 396 7.24 8.04 13.80
N ALA A 397 8.09 7.28 14.49
CA ALA A 397 8.38 5.90 14.17
C ALA A 397 8.54 5.09 15.46
N THR A 398 8.01 3.86 15.48
CA THR A 398 8.28 2.92 16.58
C THR A 398 9.45 1.99 16.17
N ILE A 399 10.30 1.69 17.14
CA ILE A 399 11.46 0.81 16.93
C ILE A 399 11.25 -0.53 17.64
N GLY A 400 10.24 -0.61 18.45
CA GLY A 400 9.91 -1.76 19.26
C GLY A 400 9.19 -1.35 20.53
N ARG A 401 8.98 -2.31 21.42
CA ARG A 401 8.28 -2.08 22.68
C ARG A 401 9.00 -1.04 23.54
N ASN A 402 8.26 -0.01 23.96
CA ASN A 402 8.76 1.10 24.78
C ASN A 402 9.83 1.97 24.09
N LYS A 403 10.02 1.81 22.78
CA LYS A 403 11.02 2.51 21.99
C LYS A 403 10.36 3.11 20.77
N ALA A 404 10.23 4.42 20.76
CA ALA A 404 9.76 5.21 19.62
C ALA A 404 10.45 6.58 19.60
N VAL A 405 10.40 7.22 18.47
CA VAL A 405 10.82 8.60 18.28
C VAL A 405 9.65 9.41 17.74
N VAL A 406 9.48 10.62 18.27
CA VAL A 406 8.49 11.61 17.84
C VAL A 406 9.22 12.91 17.55
N ASP A 407 9.00 13.43 16.36
CA ASP A 407 9.64 14.63 15.84
C ASP A 407 8.59 15.57 15.28
N MET A 408 8.21 16.54 16.07
CA MET A 408 7.27 17.61 15.72
C MET A 408 8.03 18.96 15.65
N LYS A 409 7.46 19.92 14.94
CA LYS A 409 8.08 21.23 14.74
C LYS A 409 8.64 21.89 16.02
N HIS A 410 7.94 21.75 17.15
CA HIS A 410 8.31 22.42 18.41
C HIS A 410 8.60 21.46 19.57
N VAL A 411 8.31 20.17 19.41
CA VAL A 411 8.44 19.18 20.48
C VAL A 411 9.05 17.91 19.93
N ARG A 412 10.16 17.46 20.54
CA ARG A 412 10.84 16.22 20.18
C ARG A 412 11.05 15.40 21.44
N PHE A 413 10.69 14.13 21.39
CA PHE A 413 10.85 13.20 22.50
C PHE A 413 10.92 11.77 22.02
N GLN A 414 11.44 10.88 22.86
CA GLN A 414 11.72 9.49 22.53
C GLN A 414 11.46 8.55 23.69
N GLY A 415 11.54 7.24 23.44
CA GLY A 415 11.40 6.20 24.46
C GLY A 415 9.95 5.83 24.75
N VAL A 416 9.67 5.51 26.01
CA VAL A 416 8.37 4.98 26.46
C VAL A 416 7.21 5.93 26.19
N PHE A 417 7.39 7.19 26.52
CA PHE A 417 6.33 8.20 26.32
C PHE A 417 6.03 8.40 24.82
N ALA A 418 7.08 8.46 23.97
CA ALA A 418 6.93 8.52 22.52
C ALA A 418 6.16 7.31 21.99
N TRP A 419 6.42 6.14 22.54
CA TRP A 419 5.75 4.90 22.15
C TRP A 419 4.24 4.93 22.48
N PHE A 420 3.82 5.42 23.64
CA PHE A 420 2.40 5.61 23.97
C PHE A 420 1.73 6.65 23.07
N VAL A 421 2.41 7.76 22.76
CA VAL A 421 1.90 8.78 21.83
C VAL A 421 1.74 8.20 20.44
N TRP A 422 2.73 7.43 19.97
CA TRP A 422 2.66 6.72 18.70
C TRP A 422 1.44 5.80 18.62
N MET A 423 1.22 4.96 19.67
CA MET A 423 0.06 4.07 19.75
C MET A 423 -1.25 4.85 19.69
N PHE A 424 -1.38 5.89 20.50
CA PHE A 424 -2.60 6.69 20.56
C PHE A 424 -2.93 7.34 19.23
N VAL A 425 -1.94 7.94 18.56
CA VAL A 425 -2.12 8.59 17.25
C VAL A 425 -2.54 7.58 16.19
N HIS A 426 -1.89 6.42 16.11
CA HIS A 426 -2.23 5.38 15.13
C HIS A 426 -3.62 4.80 15.37
N LEU A 427 -3.98 4.57 16.62
CA LEU A 427 -5.33 4.13 17.02
C LEU A 427 -6.40 5.16 16.66
N PHE A 428 -6.11 6.45 16.87
CA PHE A 428 -7.04 7.54 16.57
C PHE A 428 -7.34 7.64 15.05
N PHE A 429 -6.32 7.48 14.19
CA PHE A 429 -6.48 7.57 12.75
C PHE A 429 -7.02 6.30 12.11
N LEU A 430 -7.03 5.17 12.81
CA LEU A 430 -7.60 3.93 12.31
C LEU A 430 -9.12 4.06 12.10
N ILE A 431 -9.61 3.62 10.95
CA ILE A 431 -11.04 3.71 10.61
C ILE A 431 -11.83 2.59 11.29
N GLY A 432 -12.96 2.96 11.87
CA GLY A 432 -13.92 2.03 12.50
C GLY A 432 -13.67 1.80 13.98
N PHE A 433 -14.75 1.90 14.78
CA PHE A 433 -14.66 1.69 16.22
C PHE A 433 -14.23 0.27 16.58
N ARG A 434 -14.80 -0.75 15.88
CA ARG A 434 -14.43 -2.16 16.08
C ARG A 434 -12.93 -2.37 15.88
N ASN A 435 -12.37 -1.85 14.78
CA ASN A 435 -10.95 -2.02 14.46
C ASN A 435 -10.06 -1.36 15.53
N ARG A 436 -10.42 -0.18 16.00
CA ARG A 436 -9.71 0.48 17.11
C ARG A 436 -9.70 -0.36 18.37
N MET A 437 -10.85 -0.92 18.75
CA MET A 437 -10.95 -1.78 19.94
C MET A 437 -10.15 -3.07 19.78
N VAL A 438 -10.22 -3.73 18.62
CA VAL A 438 -9.46 -4.96 18.35
C VAL A 438 -7.96 -4.68 18.41
N VAL A 439 -7.48 -3.64 17.71
CA VAL A 439 -6.06 -3.26 17.75
C VAL A 439 -5.61 -2.90 19.15
N PHE A 440 -6.42 -2.14 19.90
CA PHE A 440 -6.10 -1.79 21.28
C PHE A 440 -5.97 -3.01 22.18
N VAL A 441 -6.94 -3.94 22.13
CA VAL A 441 -6.92 -5.18 22.92
C VAL A 441 -5.72 -6.05 22.53
N ASN A 442 -5.44 -6.21 21.23
CA ASN A 442 -4.27 -6.96 20.76
C ASN A 442 -2.96 -6.32 21.27
N TRP A 443 -2.85 -5.00 21.23
CA TRP A 443 -1.65 -4.32 21.74
C TRP A 443 -1.48 -4.49 23.24
N VAL A 444 -2.57 -4.41 24.03
CA VAL A 444 -2.53 -4.66 25.49
C VAL A 444 -2.13 -6.13 25.76
N TYR A 445 -2.75 -7.07 25.07
CA TYR A 445 -2.42 -8.49 25.19
C TYR A 445 -0.96 -8.77 24.86
N ASN A 446 -0.49 -8.32 23.68
CA ASN A 446 0.90 -8.47 23.26
C ASN A 446 1.88 -7.79 24.22
N TYR A 447 1.46 -6.67 24.83
CA TYR A 447 2.27 -5.97 25.83
C TYR A 447 2.39 -6.77 27.13
N VAL A 448 1.36 -7.44 27.60
CA VAL A 448 1.36 -8.22 28.84
C VAL A 448 2.01 -9.57 28.65
N ARG A 449 1.62 -10.31 27.60
CA ARG A 449 2.06 -11.71 27.38
C ARG A 449 3.39 -11.82 26.65
N PHE A 450 3.83 -10.77 25.95
CA PHE A 450 5.01 -10.82 25.08
C PHE A 450 4.89 -11.93 24.03
N ASP A 451 3.71 -12.00 23.39
CA ASP A 451 3.38 -13.00 22.39
C ASP A 451 2.69 -12.34 21.18
N ARG A 452 2.69 -13.00 20.02
CA ARG A 452 2.04 -12.57 18.78
C ARG A 452 1.28 -13.76 18.21
N GLU A 453 -0.04 -13.73 18.28
CA GLU A 453 -0.88 -14.89 17.98
C GLU A 453 -1.08 -15.14 16.46
N ALA A 454 -0.89 -14.13 15.62
CA ALA A 454 -1.16 -14.23 14.18
C ALA A 454 0.00 -14.89 13.39
N ARG A 455 0.65 -15.91 13.96
CA ARG A 455 1.75 -16.67 13.33
C ARG A 455 1.21 -17.87 12.56
N LEU A 456 0.50 -17.59 11.46
CA LEU A 456 -0.11 -18.63 10.64
C LEU A 456 0.43 -18.56 9.21
N ILE A 457 0.83 -19.71 8.67
CA ILE A 457 1.06 -19.92 7.24
C ILE A 457 -0.30 -20.28 6.64
N ILE A 458 -0.99 -19.26 6.09
CA ILE A 458 -2.40 -19.43 5.64
C ILE A 458 -2.46 -20.12 4.27
N ARG A 459 -1.42 -19.98 3.46
CA ARG A 459 -1.34 -20.52 2.10
C ARG A 459 0.11 -20.80 1.73
N PRO A 460 0.38 -21.66 0.74
CA PRO A 460 1.70 -21.81 0.19
C PRO A 460 2.26 -20.44 -0.19
N PHE A 461 3.47 -20.13 0.25
CA PHE A 461 4.15 -18.91 -0.12
C PHE A 461 4.45 -18.91 -1.62
N ASN A 462 4.14 -17.82 -2.29
CA ASN A 462 4.54 -17.57 -3.66
C ASN A 462 5.34 -16.27 -3.73
N ARG A 463 6.63 -16.37 -3.97
CA ARG A 463 7.55 -15.23 -4.07
C ARG A 463 7.16 -14.26 -5.20
N ASN A 464 6.58 -14.81 -6.28
CA ASN A 464 6.13 -14.05 -7.45
C ASN A 464 4.66 -13.61 -7.35
N TYR A 465 4.07 -13.66 -6.17
CA TYR A 465 2.71 -13.22 -5.99
C TYR A 465 2.58 -11.72 -6.25
N SER A 466 2.27 -11.39 -7.49
CA SER A 466 1.72 -10.10 -7.83
C SER A 466 0.20 -10.20 -7.65
N ALA A 467 -0.36 -9.39 -6.81
CA ALA A 467 -1.76 -9.43 -6.42
C ALA A 467 -2.73 -9.18 -7.59
N PHE A 468 -2.38 -9.14 -8.80
CA PHE A 468 -3.20 -8.96 -10.01
C PHE A 468 -2.28 -8.94 -11.24
N LYS A 469 -1.60 -10.07 -11.50
CA LYS A 469 -1.21 -10.37 -12.88
C LYS A 469 -2.27 -11.34 -13.41
N ASP A 470 -3.29 -10.76 -13.98
CA ASP A 470 -4.10 -11.32 -15.07
C ASP A 470 -4.67 -10.15 -15.87
#